data_cd2738e65d0fc88f751be7848973d09f
#
_entry.id   cd2738e65d0fc88f751be7848973d09f
#
_cell.length_a   1.000
_cell.length_b   1.000
_cell.length_c   1.000
_cell.angle_alpha   90.00
_cell.angle_beta   90.00
_cell.angle_gamma   90.00
#
_symmetry.space_group_name_H-M   'P 1'
#
loop_
_entity.id
_entity.type
_entity.pdbx_description
1 polymer ?
#
loop_
_entity_poly.entity_id
_entity_poly.type
_entity_poly.pdbx_seq_one_letter_code
_entity_poly.pdbx_strand_id
1 'polypeptide(L)'
;MEYYTHVRLKNEFNAGNKATDDIAHICESMGLKELVFPKLPTNLNKYLHKVWILAVTSFTWFKYYLKMKKGDLLLYQHPMYGVRMSNYFISKIRKKGCKCIAIIHDLDTLRNKGVDGYLVSNKTAFIADDCLLKQFDAIICHNGIMHDYLVSQGFDTDKLIDLNLFDYLTDHEIPVRHKDSTDYSLVIAGNLTRMKSSYLYDFIDKSPDDTDLYVYGVGYDADSSHGNVHYEGAFPPDELCAKMKGDFGIVWDGTSAESCVGNTGNYLRYNNPHKLSLYLTSNIPVIVWSRSAVSGFVKENGVGIAVDSLMDIEGIINGLSSEEYNIMVDNTAGISDKSRNGLYFKAAYEEAKKRL
;
A
#
# COMPACT_ATOMS: atom_id res chain seq x y z
N MET A 1 8.93 19.34 -19.20
CA MET A 1 9.69 18.55 -18.19
C MET A 1 8.71 17.81 -17.30
N GLU A 2 9.12 16.65 -16.76
CA GLU A 2 8.30 15.87 -15.84
C GLU A 2 8.86 15.95 -14.42
N TYR A 3 7.98 16.15 -13.45
CA TYR A 3 8.32 16.33 -12.04
C TYR A 3 7.47 15.40 -11.18
N TYR A 4 7.98 15.00 -10.03
CA TYR A 4 7.21 14.26 -9.02
C TYR A 4 7.39 14.86 -7.63
N THR A 5 6.34 14.82 -6.80
CA THR A 5 6.40 15.24 -5.40
C THR A 5 6.89 14.10 -4.52
N HIS A 6 7.76 14.41 -3.55
CA HIS A 6 8.23 13.43 -2.59
C HIS A 6 8.47 14.06 -1.22
N VAL A 7 8.04 13.38 -0.16
CA VAL A 7 8.32 13.72 1.23
C VAL A 7 9.37 12.74 1.74
N ARG A 8 10.64 13.15 1.78
CA ARG A 8 11.73 12.28 2.27
C ARG A 8 11.60 12.04 3.77
N LEU A 9 11.29 10.83 4.16
CA LEU A 9 11.17 10.40 5.55
C LEU A 9 12.33 9.44 5.86
N LYS A 10 13.20 9.79 6.82
CA LYS A 10 14.24 8.87 7.32
C LYS A 10 13.64 7.98 8.41
N ASN A 11 13.22 6.78 8.09
CA ASN A 11 12.89 5.75 9.07
C ASN A 11 13.25 4.37 8.50
N GLU A 12 14.32 3.79 9.01
CA GLU A 12 14.93 2.55 8.51
C GLU A 12 14.04 1.30 8.71
N PHE A 13 13.08 1.32 9.65
CA PHE A 13 12.23 0.18 10.00
C PHE A 13 10.73 0.40 9.76
N ASN A 14 10.35 1.42 8.98
CA ASN A 14 8.95 1.74 8.76
C ASN A 14 8.51 1.44 7.31
N ALA A 15 7.81 0.32 7.12
CA ALA A 15 7.22 -0.04 5.83
C ALA A 15 6.18 0.98 5.30
N GLY A 16 5.71 1.91 6.16
CA GLY A 16 4.72 2.92 5.77
C GLY A 16 5.18 3.90 4.69
N ASN A 17 6.49 4.04 4.48
CA ASN A 17 7.04 4.94 3.46
C ASN A 17 7.51 4.20 2.20
N LYS A 18 7.62 2.87 2.27
CA LYS A 18 8.18 2.05 1.19
C LYS A 18 7.48 2.32 -0.16
N ALA A 19 6.15 2.37 -0.18
CA ALA A 19 5.42 2.61 -1.42
C ALA A 19 5.73 3.99 -2.04
N THR A 20 5.84 5.04 -1.21
CA THR A 20 6.16 6.39 -1.71
C THR A 20 7.60 6.53 -2.15
N ASP A 21 8.51 5.86 -1.46
CA ASP A 21 9.94 5.84 -1.77
C ASP A 21 10.20 5.03 -3.05
N ASP A 22 9.54 3.88 -3.23
CA ASP A 22 9.62 3.07 -4.44
C ASP A 22 9.12 3.83 -5.67
N ILE A 23 7.97 4.50 -5.58
CA ILE A 23 7.49 5.38 -6.66
C ILE A 23 8.50 6.48 -6.96
N ALA A 24 9.13 7.07 -5.95
CA ALA A 24 10.16 8.08 -6.15
C ALA A 24 11.38 7.51 -6.91
N HIS A 25 11.88 6.33 -6.53
CA HIS A 25 12.99 5.66 -7.23
C HIS A 25 12.63 5.30 -8.66
N ILE A 26 11.39 4.82 -8.91
CA ILE A 26 10.94 4.54 -10.28
C ILE A 26 10.88 5.84 -11.09
N CYS A 27 10.33 6.92 -10.55
CA CYS A 27 10.30 8.22 -11.20
C CYS A 27 11.70 8.74 -11.54
N GLU A 28 12.66 8.60 -10.62
CA GLU A 28 14.05 8.97 -10.84
C GLU A 28 14.66 8.14 -11.98
N SER A 29 14.43 6.82 -12.00
CA SER A 29 14.89 5.94 -13.09
C SER A 29 14.30 6.28 -14.45
N MET A 30 13.10 6.86 -14.48
CA MET A 30 12.44 7.37 -15.70
C MET A 30 12.89 8.79 -16.08
N GLY A 31 13.76 9.43 -15.29
CA GLY A 31 14.29 10.77 -15.55
C GLY A 31 13.41 11.92 -15.09
N LEU A 32 12.37 11.66 -14.27
CA LEU A 32 11.55 12.71 -13.67
C LEU A 32 12.37 13.48 -12.61
N LYS A 33 12.07 14.74 -12.42
CA LYS A 33 12.76 15.61 -11.44
C LYS A 33 12.01 15.68 -10.13
N GLU A 34 12.67 15.39 -9.04
CA GLU A 34 12.11 15.43 -7.71
C GLU A 34 11.77 16.85 -7.25
N LEU A 35 10.59 16.99 -6.65
CA LEU A 35 10.12 18.14 -5.90
C LEU A 35 10.03 17.74 -4.42
N VAL A 36 11.11 18.00 -3.68
CA VAL A 36 11.25 17.60 -2.27
C VAL A 36 10.40 18.46 -1.35
N PHE A 37 9.57 17.80 -0.53
CA PHE A 37 8.87 18.42 0.58
C PHE A 37 9.55 18.05 1.91
N PRO A 38 9.81 19.04 2.80
CA PRO A 38 10.55 18.77 4.03
C PRO A 38 9.75 17.91 4.99
N LYS A 39 10.47 17.09 5.79
CA LYS A 39 9.86 16.29 6.86
C LYS A 39 9.17 17.18 7.88
N LEU A 40 8.02 16.73 8.40
CA LEU A 40 7.33 17.38 9.50
C LEU A 40 8.14 17.26 10.81
N PRO A 41 8.34 18.35 11.56
CA PRO A 41 8.99 18.27 12.87
C PRO A 41 8.06 17.57 13.88
N THR A 42 8.63 16.69 14.69
CA THR A 42 7.88 15.91 15.70
C THR A 42 7.73 16.63 17.04
N ASN A 43 8.57 17.63 17.31
CA ASN A 43 8.72 18.24 18.65
C ASN A 43 8.01 19.60 18.82
N LEU A 44 7.10 19.97 17.90
CA LEU A 44 6.36 21.22 18.00
C LEU A 44 5.00 21.00 18.67
N ASN A 45 4.56 21.99 19.47
CA ASN A 45 3.19 21.98 19.96
C ASN A 45 2.18 22.11 18.79
N LYS A 46 0.93 21.72 19.02
CA LYS A 46 -0.14 21.64 18.00
C LYS A 46 -0.32 22.92 17.18
N TYR A 47 -0.17 24.10 17.79
CA TYR A 47 -0.37 25.37 17.10
C TYR A 47 0.85 25.75 16.24
N LEU A 48 2.04 25.65 16.81
CA LEU A 48 3.29 25.88 16.07
C LEU A 48 3.46 24.90 14.92
N HIS A 49 3.06 23.64 15.11
CA HIS A 49 3.05 22.63 14.05
C HIS A 49 2.14 23.03 12.88
N LYS A 50 0.92 23.53 13.15
CA LYS A 50 0.02 24.02 12.08
C LYS A 50 0.58 25.23 11.35
N VAL A 51 1.15 26.20 12.08
CA VAL A 51 1.76 27.39 11.47
C VAL A 51 2.97 26.99 10.62
N TRP A 52 3.81 26.09 11.12
CA TRP A 52 4.95 25.57 10.41
C TRP A 52 4.55 24.86 9.11
N ILE A 53 3.56 23.95 9.18
CA ILE A 53 3.03 23.27 7.99
C ILE A 53 2.59 24.30 6.94
N LEU A 54 1.80 25.28 7.36
CA LEU A 54 1.28 26.30 6.46
C LEU A 54 2.42 27.10 5.82
N ALA A 55 3.38 27.57 6.60
CA ALA A 55 4.49 28.39 6.11
C ALA A 55 5.40 27.60 5.15
N VAL A 56 5.82 26.40 5.57
CA VAL A 56 6.74 25.57 4.80
C VAL A 56 6.09 25.06 3.52
N THR A 57 4.86 24.58 3.59
CA THR A 57 4.18 24.10 2.38
C THR A 57 3.88 25.25 1.41
N SER A 58 3.51 26.44 1.91
CA SER A 58 3.30 27.62 1.06
C SER A 58 4.59 28.03 0.34
N PHE A 59 5.71 28.11 1.07
CA PHE A 59 7.00 28.45 0.50
C PHE A 59 7.48 27.42 -0.53
N THR A 60 7.37 26.13 -0.18
CA THR A 60 7.79 25.04 -1.06
C THR A 60 6.98 25.00 -2.35
N TRP A 61 5.65 25.08 -2.24
CA TRP A 61 4.79 25.15 -3.42
C TRP A 61 5.01 26.40 -4.26
N PHE A 62 5.21 27.57 -3.64
CA PHE A 62 5.51 28.81 -4.35
C PHE A 62 6.80 28.70 -5.16
N LYS A 63 7.87 28.15 -4.56
CA LYS A 63 9.14 27.85 -5.25
C LYS A 63 8.91 26.97 -6.49
N TYR A 64 8.12 25.91 -6.37
CA TYR A 64 7.87 24.99 -7.47
C TYR A 64 6.92 25.59 -8.52
N TYR A 65 5.92 26.35 -8.09
CA TYR A 65 5.09 27.12 -9.01
C TYR A 65 5.93 28.07 -9.90
N LEU A 66 6.93 28.74 -9.34
CA LEU A 66 7.83 29.59 -10.13
C LEU A 66 8.69 28.78 -11.11
N LYS A 67 9.16 27.61 -10.69
CA LYS A 67 10.03 26.72 -11.48
C LYS A 67 9.32 26.10 -12.67
N MET A 68 8.08 25.67 -12.50
CA MET A 68 7.30 24.97 -13.53
C MET A 68 6.84 25.91 -14.64
N LYS A 69 6.81 25.42 -15.87
CA LYS A 69 6.44 26.16 -17.10
C LYS A 69 5.25 25.48 -17.79
N LYS A 70 4.59 26.24 -18.67
CA LYS A 70 3.54 25.67 -19.54
C LYS A 70 4.06 24.44 -20.29
N GLY A 71 3.27 23.38 -20.29
CA GLY A 71 3.62 22.10 -20.90
C GLY A 71 4.43 21.15 -19.99
N ASP A 72 4.80 21.59 -18.76
CA ASP A 72 5.38 20.67 -17.77
C ASP A 72 4.32 19.73 -17.20
N LEU A 73 4.75 18.54 -16.76
CA LEU A 73 3.92 17.52 -16.13
C LEU A 73 4.33 17.34 -14.68
N LEU A 74 3.35 17.28 -13.78
CA LEU A 74 3.52 17.02 -12.36
C LEU A 74 2.84 15.69 -11.98
N LEU A 75 3.60 14.77 -11.44
CA LEU A 75 3.09 13.62 -10.68
C LEU A 75 3.01 13.97 -9.19
N TYR A 76 1.84 13.86 -8.61
CA TYR A 76 1.57 14.13 -7.20
C TYR A 76 1.29 12.83 -6.45
N GLN A 77 2.07 12.55 -5.42
CA GLN A 77 1.83 11.41 -4.53
C GLN A 77 0.81 11.78 -3.45
N HIS A 78 -0.38 11.20 -3.50
CA HIS A 78 -1.50 11.49 -2.63
C HIS A 78 -1.68 10.41 -1.54
N PRO A 79 -1.92 10.79 -0.25
CA PRO A 79 -2.03 12.14 0.28
C PRO A 79 -0.68 12.73 0.71
N MET A 80 -0.60 14.05 0.71
CA MET A 80 0.51 14.79 1.30
C MET A 80 0.01 15.73 2.41
N TYR A 81 0.87 16.04 3.38
CA TYR A 81 0.57 17.06 4.37
C TYR A 81 0.43 18.46 3.72
N GLY A 82 -0.23 19.40 4.45
CA GLY A 82 -0.44 20.75 3.91
C GLY A 82 -1.43 20.80 2.75
N VAL A 83 -2.40 19.89 2.72
CA VAL A 83 -3.36 19.67 1.63
C VAL A 83 -4.04 20.95 1.13
N ARG A 84 -4.30 21.95 1.99
CA ARG A 84 -4.90 23.23 1.56
C ARG A 84 -3.99 24.00 0.60
N MET A 85 -2.68 23.95 0.86
CA MET A 85 -1.71 24.58 -0.03
C MET A 85 -1.54 23.78 -1.31
N SER A 86 -1.52 22.44 -1.23
CA SER A 86 -1.56 21.58 -2.41
C SER A 86 -2.78 21.90 -3.29
N ASN A 87 -3.97 21.96 -2.68
CA ASN A 87 -5.22 22.29 -3.40
C ASN A 87 -5.16 23.66 -4.11
N TYR A 88 -4.59 24.67 -3.46
CA TYR A 88 -4.43 26.01 -4.03
C TYR A 88 -3.40 26.01 -5.17
N PHE A 89 -2.22 25.45 -4.95
CA PHE A 89 -1.13 25.54 -5.92
C PHE A 89 -1.31 24.61 -7.13
N ILE A 90 -1.91 23.44 -6.97
CA ILE A 90 -2.28 22.56 -8.10
C ILE A 90 -3.21 23.33 -9.06
N SER A 91 -4.23 24.02 -8.52
CA SER A 91 -5.09 24.89 -9.35
C SER A 91 -4.29 25.97 -10.12
N LYS A 92 -3.31 26.60 -9.47
CA LYS A 92 -2.47 27.63 -10.11
C LYS A 92 -1.53 27.04 -11.15
N ILE A 93 -0.91 25.90 -10.88
CA ILE A 93 -0.02 25.16 -11.78
C ILE A 93 -0.79 24.76 -13.05
N ARG A 94 -2.01 24.21 -12.89
CA ARG A 94 -2.88 23.87 -14.04
C ARG A 94 -3.28 25.09 -14.85
N LYS A 95 -3.65 26.21 -14.21
CA LYS A 95 -3.96 27.49 -14.88
C LYS A 95 -2.75 28.05 -15.64
N LYS A 96 -1.53 27.71 -15.26
CA LYS A 96 -0.30 28.06 -15.97
C LYS A 96 -0.08 27.20 -17.22
N GLY A 97 -0.90 26.17 -17.43
CA GLY A 97 -0.85 25.26 -18.58
C GLY A 97 0.04 24.04 -18.37
N CYS A 98 0.30 23.68 -17.11
CA CYS A 98 0.90 22.40 -16.77
C CYS A 98 -0.18 21.32 -16.67
N LYS A 99 0.21 20.06 -16.89
CA LYS A 99 -0.62 18.88 -16.65
C LYS A 99 -0.28 18.28 -15.29
N CYS A 100 -1.27 17.64 -14.65
CA CYS A 100 -1.10 17.06 -13.32
C CYS A 100 -1.71 15.65 -13.26
N ILE A 101 -0.91 14.66 -12.84
CA ILE A 101 -1.33 13.29 -12.53
C ILE A 101 -1.24 13.12 -11.03
N ALA A 102 -2.22 12.45 -10.40
CA ALA A 102 -2.11 11.99 -9.03
C ALA A 102 -1.93 10.48 -9.00
N ILE A 103 -1.09 9.97 -8.07
CA ILE A 103 -1.12 8.57 -7.65
C ILE A 103 -1.64 8.51 -6.22
N ILE A 104 -2.65 7.68 -5.99
CA ILE A 104 -3.26 7.50 -4.68
C ILE A 104 -2.48 6.40 -3.93
N HIS A 105 -1.99 6.72 -2.72
CA HIS A 105 -1.47 5.73 -1.77
C HIS A 105 -2.52 5.39 -0.71
N ASP A 106 -3.32 6.37 -0.28
CA ASP A 106 -4.44 6.18 0.64
C ASP A 106 -5.56 7.19 0.35
N LEU A 107 -6.79 6.83 0.67
CA LEU A 107 -7.93 7.73 0.76
C LEU A 107 -8.36 7.87 2.22
N ASP A 108 -8.03 9.01 2.82
CA ASP A 108 -8.28 9.25 4.24
C ASP A 108 -9.78 9.27 4.58
N THR A 109 -10.61 9.76 3.66
CA THR A 109 -12.08 9.75 3.83
C THR A 109 -12.64 8.34 3.86
N LEU A 110 -12.11 7.45 3.04
CA LEU A 110 -12.54 6.06 2.95
C LEU A 110 -12.00 5.22 4.10
N ARG A 111 -10.72 5.40 4.45
CA ARG A 111 -10.05 4.71 5.55
C ARG A 111 -10.64 5.03 6.93
N ASN A 112 -11.17 6.26 7.11
CA ASN A 112 -11.78 6.71 8.36
C ASN A 112 -13.32 6.60 8.36
N LYS A 113 -13.93 5.92 7.39
CA LYS A 113 -15.35 5.56 7.48
C LYS A 113 -15.51 4.56 8.61
N GLY A 114 -16.22 4.97 9.68
CA GLY A 114 -16.63 4.07 10.76
C GLY A 114 -17.48 2.90 10.25
N VAL A 115 -17.62 1.86 11.06
CA VAL A 115 -18.39 0.65 10.76
C VAL A 115 -19.85 0.98 10.35
N ASP A 116 -20.39 2.09 10.84
CA ASP A 116 -21.75 2.55 10.58
C ASP A 116 -21.90 3.50 9.38
N GLY A 117 -20.84 3.67 8.58
CA GLY A 117 -20.87 4.57 7.41
C GLY A 117 -20.86 6.07 7.74
N TYR A 118 -20.80 6.43 9.01
CA TYR A 118 -20.66 7.81 9.44
C TYR A 118 -19.23 8.28 9.17
N LEU A 119 -19.09 9.21 8.23
CA LEU A 119 -17.88 9.99 8.04
C LEU A 119 -17.59 10.71 9.37
N VAL A 120 -16.52 10.34 10.04
CA VAL A 120 -15.91 11.28 10.98
C VAL A 120 -15.56 12.51 10.14
N SER A 121 -16.28 13.62 10.36
CA SER A 121 -16.17 14.86 9.58
C SER A 121 -14.75 15.42 9.70
N ASN A 122 -13.83 14.83 8.93
CA ASN A 122 -12.47 15.33 8.79
C ASN A 122 -12.41 16.23 7.57
N LYS A 123 -12.64 17.53 7.78
CA LYS A 123 -12.60 18.55 6.73
C LYS A 123 -11.30 18.52 5.91
N THR A 124 -10.20 18.11 6.52
CA THR A 124 -8.90 18.01 5.83
C THR A 124 -8.87 16.83 4.88
N ALA A 125 -9.37 15.66 5.30
CA ALA A 125 -9.51 14.49 4.45
C ALA A 125 -10.45 14.77 3.26
N PHE A 126 -11.58 15.43 3.49
CA PHE A 126 -12.49 15.83 2.41
C PHE A 126 -11.82 16.76 1.39
N ILE A 127 -11.03 17.76 1.85
CA ILE A 127 -10.29 18.64 0.94
C ILE A 127 -9.25 17.83 0.14
N ALA A 128 -8.59 16.85 0.76
CA ALA A 128 -7.62 16.01 0.11
C ALA A 128 -8.26 15.11 -0.95
N ASP A 129 -9.21 14.30 -0.56
CA ASP A 129 -9.70 13.18 -1.35
C ASP A 129 -10.79 13.58 -2.35
N ASP A 130 -11.49 14.70 -2.12
CA ASP A 130 -12.51 15.21 -3.04
C ASP A 130 -12.03 16.46 -3.78
N CYS A 131 -11.85 17.58 -3.07
CA CYS A 131 -11.58 18.87 -3.72
C CYS A 131 -10.24 18.89 -4.48
N LEU A 132 -9.19 18.29 -3.92
CA LEU A 132 -7.86 18.29 -4.53
C LEU A 132 -7.78 17.26 -5.66
N LEU A 133 -8.20 16.02 -5.45
CA LEU A 133 -8.10 14.96 -6.46
C LEU A 133 -8.92 15.28 -7.71
N LYS A 134 -10.09 15.91 -7.60
CA LYS A 134 -10.89 16.34 -8.76
C LYS A 134 -10.20 17.38 -9.67
N GLN A 135 -9.12 17.98 -9.20
CA GLN A 135 -8.36 18.94 -10.03
C GLN A 135 -7.35 18.28 -10.97
N PHE A 136 -7.02 17.01 -10.78
CA PHE A 136 -6.04 16.34 -11.62
C PHE A 136 -6.58 15.99 -13.01
N ASP A 137 -5.67 15.96 -13.98
CA ASP A 137 -5.99 15.61 -15.36
C ASP A 137 -6.11 14.09 -15.51
N ALA A 138 -5.34 13.33 -14.74
CA ALA A 138 -5.45 11.88 -14.60
C ALA A 138 -5.12 11.45 -13.14
N ILE A 139 -5.67 10.31 -12.71
CA ILE A 139 -5.53 9.77 -11.35
C ILE A 139 -5.25 8.28 -11.45
N ILE A 140 -4.12 7.84 -10.89
CA ILE A 140 -3.79 6.42 -10.74
C ILE A 140 -4.35 5.97 -9.41
N CYS A 141 -5.37 5.12 -9.43
CA CYS A 141 -6.00 4.51 -8.26
C CYS A 141 -5.53 3.06 -8.08
N HIS A 142 -5.90 2.40 -6.98
CA HIS A 142 -5.34 1.11 -6.63
C HIS A 142 -5.77 -0.02 -7.58
N ASN A 143 -7.08 -0.10 -7.88
CA ASN A 143 -7.70 -1.21 -8.61
C ASN A 143 -9.11 -0.82 -9.08
N GLY A 144 -9.76 -1.70 -9.85
CA GLY A 144 -11.10 -1.48 -10.39
C GLY A 144 -12.18 -1.21 -9.32
N ILE A 145 -12.06 -1.78 -8.13
CA ILE A 145 -13.02 -1.52 -7.03
C ILE A 145 -12.89 -0.09 -6.49
N MET A 146 -11.66 0.40 -6.32
CA MET A 146 -11.43 1.80 -5.94
C MET A 146 -11.83 2.75 -7.08
N HIS A 147 -11.59 2.37 -8.32
CA HIS A 147 -12.07 3.08 -9.51
C HIS A 147 -13.59 3.28 -9.46
N ASP A 148 -14.36 2.22 -9.32
CA ASP A 148 -15.82 2.27 -9.25
C ASP A 148 -16.31 3.11 -8.07
N TYR A 149 -15.64 2.99 -6.92
CA TYR A 149 -15.91 3.85 -5.78
C TYR A 149 -15.70 5.33 -6.12
N LEU A 150 -14.60 5.71 -6.75
CA LEU A 150 -14.33 7.09 -7.15
C LEU A 150 -15.36 7.59 -8.17
N VAL A 151 -15.75 6.78 -9.14
CA VAL A 151 -16.85 7.11 -10.07
C VAL A 151 -18.15 7.38 -9.30
N SER A 152 -18.48 6.57 -8.30
CA SER A 152 -19.65 6.79 -7.44
C SER A 152 -19.58 8.10 -6.64
N GLN A 153 -18.36 8.63 -6.40
CA GLN A 153 -18.12 9.93 -5.76
C GLN A 153 -18.07 11.10 -6.79
N GLY A 154 -18.42 10.84 -8.03
CA GLY A 154 -18.50 11.86 -9.10
C GLY A 154 -17.15 12.19 -9.76
N PHE A 155 -16.19 11.26 -9.72
CA PHE A 155 -14.99 11.36 -10.55
C PHE A 155 -15.28 10.88 -11.97
N ASP A 156 -14.59 11.48 -12.92
CA ASP A 156 -14.66 11.12 -14.33
C ASP A 156 -13.87 9.83 -14.59
N THR A 157 -14.54 8.80 -15.08
CA THR A 157 -13.93 7.50 -15.35
C THR A 157 -12.77 7.57 -16.36
N ASP A 158 -12.85 8.50 -17.32
CA ASP A 158 -11.80 8.66 -18.33
C ASP A 158 -10.47 9.17 -17.74
N LYS A 159 -10.50 9.69 -16.52
CA LYS A 159 -9.31 10.16 -15.79
C LYS A 159 -8.72 9.14 -14.84
N LEU A 160 -9.41 8.03 -14.60
CA LEU A 160 -9.00 7.02 -13.63
C LEU A 160 -8.23 5.89 -14.32
N ILE A 161 -7.08 5.54 -13.77
CA ILE A 161 -6.21 4.47 -14.25
C ILE A 161 -5.95 3.50 -13.09
N ASP A 162 -6.11 2.20 -13.32
CA ASP A 162 -5.87 1.18 -12.32
C ASP A 162 -4.39 0.82 -12.24
N LEU A 163 -3.82 0.88 -11.03
CA LEU A 163 -2.44 0.46 -10.76
C LEU A 163 -2.32 -1.07 -10.74
N ASN A 164 -3.36 -1.76 -10.30
CA ASN A 164 -3.47 -3.19 -10.06
C ASN A 164 -2.62 -3.73 -8.89
N LEU A 165 -1.34 -3.42 -8.82
CA LEU A 165 -0.46 -3.78 -7.72
C LEU A 165 0.54 -2.64 -7.48
N PHE A 166 0.87 -2.34 -6.23
CA PHE A 166 2.03 -1.50 -5.94
C PHE A 166 3.31 -2.26 -6.22
N ASP A 167 4.26 -1.60 -6.86
CA ASP A 167 5.60 -2.14 -6.98
C ASP A 167 6.29 -2.20 -5.60
N TYR A 168 7.23 -3.12 -5.46
CA TYR A 168 8.02 -3.29 -4.26
C TYR A 168 9.48 -3.56 -4.68
N LEU A 169 10.27 -2.50 -4.75
CA LEU A 169 11.63 -2.57 -5.23
C LEU A 169 12.54 -3.26 -4.20
N THR A 170 13.39 -4.13 -4.68
CA THR A 170 14.48 -4.74 -3.91
C THR A 170 15.57 -5.22 -4.85
N ASP A 171 16.83 -5.00 -4.47
CA ASP A 171 18.01 -5.49 -5.19
C ASP A 171 18.48 -6.85 -4.66
N HIS A 172 17.84 -7.36 -3.59
CA HIS A 172 18.19 -8.65 -3.01
C HIS A 172 17.70 -9.80 -3.90
N GLU A 173 18.48 -10.88 -3.90
CA GLU A 173 18.07 -12.12 -4.52
C GLU A 173 16.92 -12.75 -3.71
N ILE A 174 15.84 -13.14 -4.40
CA ILE A 174 14.68 -13.74 -3.77
C ILE A 174 14.80 -15.26 -3.82
N PRO A 175 14.64 -15.95 -2.69
CA PRO A 175 14.73 -17.41 -2.64
C PRO A 175 13.68 -18.11 -3.51
N VAL A 176 14.03 -19.25 -4.05
CA VAL A 176 13.07 -20.20 -4.61
C VAL A 176 12.26 -20.82 -3.47
N ARG A 177 10.95 -20.98 -3.68
CA ARG A 177 9.98 -21.40 -2.64
C ARG A 177 9.32 -22.75 -2.92
N HIS A 178 9.81 -23.51 -3.89
CA HIS A 178 9.25 -24.82 -4.20
C HIS A 178 9.41 -25.79 -3.03
N LYS A 179 8.42 -26.64 -2.84
CA LYS A 179 8.39 -27.69 -1.78
C LYS A 179 7.96 -29.03 -2.38
N ASP A 180 8.51 -30.08 -1.78
CA ASP A 180 8.10 -31.46 -2.06
C ASP A 180 7.18 -32.03 -0.95
N SER A 181 7.03 -31.29 0.18
CA SER A 181 6.18 -31.64 1.31
C SER A 181 4.90 -30.80 1.33
N THR A 182 3.94 -31.23 2.15
CA THR A 182 2.65 -30.54 2.35
C THR A 182 2.51 -29.92 3.74
N ASP A 183 3.60 -29.78 4.47
CA ASP A 183 3.70 -29.08 5.75
C ASP A 183 3.89 -27.59 5.52
N TYR A 184 2.81 -26.86 5.33
CA TYR A 184 2.86 -25.44 5.02
C TYR A 184 2.88 -24.58 6.27
N SER A 185 3.70 -23.54 6.23
CA SER A 185 3.83 -22.53 7.26
C SER A 185 3.26 -21.19 6.81
N LEU A 186 2.88 -20.35 7.76
CA LEU A 186 2.29 -19.04 7.55
C LEU A 186 3.29 -17.94 7.86
N VAL A 187 3.11 -16.77 7.24
CA VAL A 187 3.89 -15.57 7.58
C VAL A 187 3.01 -14.33 7.68
N ILE A 188 3.23 -13.54 8.74
CA ILE A 188 2.63 -12.23 8.96
C ILE A 188 3.73 -11.20 9.14
N ALA A 189 3.71 -10.14 8.32
CA ALA A 189 4.67 -9.05 8.41
C ALA A 189 3.97 -7.68 8.55
N GLY A 190 4.55 -6.77 9.37
CA GLY A 190 4.10 -5.39 9.51
C GLY A 190 4.20 -4.80 10.90
N ASN A 191 3.28 -3.88 11.22
CA ASN A 191 3.15 -3.35 12.58
C ASN A 191 2.32 -4.32 13.42
N LEU A 192 2.97 -4.96 14.39
CA LEU A 192 2.40 -6.05 15.19
C LEU A 192 1.81 -5.60 16.52
N THR A 193 1.72 -4.29 16.77
CA THR A 193 1.10 -3.81 18.02
C THR A 193 -0.36 -4.28 18.10
N ARG A 194 -0.81 -4.66 19.30
CA ARG A 194 -2.21 -5.11 19.55
C ARG A 194 -3.24 -4.10 19.03
N MET A 195 -2.94 -2.80 19.14
CA MET A 195 -3.83 -1.75 18.65
C MET A 195 -3.99 -1.75 17.12
N LYS A 196 -2.94 -2.18 16.37
CA LYS A 196 -2.93 -2.16 14.91
C LYS A 196 -3.28 -3.52 14.30
N SER A 197 -2.85 -4.60 14.92
CA SER A 197 -2.96 -5.96 14.41
C SER A 197 -3.58 -6.90 15.44
N SER A 198 -4.70 -6.49 16.08
CA SER A 198 -5.37 -7.33 17.08
C SER A 198 -5.87 -8.66 16.49
N TYR A 199 -6.16 -8.72 15.18
CA TYR A 199 -6.50 -9.95 14.48
C TYR A 199 -5.40 -11.03 14.59
N LEU A 200 -4.12 -10.63 14.64
CA LEU A 200 -3.00 -11.55 14.81
C LEU A 200 -3.11 -12.32 16.13
N TYR A 201 -3.38 -11.59 17.20
CA TYR A 201 -3.50 -12.18 18.54
C TYR A 201 -4.78 -13.01 18.67
N ASP A 202 -5.88 -12.55 18.07
CA ASP A 202 -7.13 -13.32 17.98
C ASP A 202 -6.92 -14.62 17.18
N PHE A 203 -6.09 -14.59 16.14
CA PHE A 203 -5.69 -15.76 15.36
C PHE A 203 -4.81 -16.71 16.18
N ILE A 204 -3.77 -16.22 16.83
CA ILE A 204 -2.87 -17.03 17.68
C ILE A 204 -3.66 -17.72 18.80
N ASP A 205 -4.56 -16.98 19.48
CA ASP A 205 -5.34 -17.51 20.61
C ASP A 205 -6.34 -18.62 20.18
N LYS A 206 -6.78 -18.62 18.92
CA LYS A 206 -7.80 -19.53 18.38
C LYS A 206 -7.24 -20.63 17.49
N SER A 207 -6.03 -20.46 16.94
CA SER A 207 -5.41 -21.44 16.04
C SER A 207 -4.92 -22.66 16.81
N PRO A 208 -5.03 -23.86 16.22
CA PRO A 208 -4.29 -25.02 16.68
C PRO A 208 -2.78 -24.80 16.64
N ASP A 209 -2.03 -25.48 17.52
CA ASP A 209 -0.56 -25.39 17.56
C ASP A 209 0.15 -26.18 16.44
N ASP A 210 -0.57 -26.59 15.40
CA ASP A 210 -0.09 -27.54 14.39
C ASP A 210 0.58 -26.85 13.17
N THR A 211 0.36 -25.53 12.97
CA THR A 211 0.91 -24.80 11.83
C THR A 211 1.90 -23.74 12.30
N ASP A 212 3.14 -23.80 11.81
CA ASP A 212 4.16 -22.78 12.08
C ASP A 212 3.75 -21.41 11.56
N LEU A 213 3.84 -20.39 12.43
CA LEU A 213 3.56 -19.02 12.12
C LEU A 213 4.81 -18.13 12.31
N TYR A 214 5.40 -17.66 11.24
CA TYR A 214 6.51 -16.71 11.28
C TYR A 214 6.00 -15.27 11.32
N VAL A 215 6.49 -14.48 12.28
CA VAL A 215 6.00 -13.13 12.53
C VAL A 215 7.15 -12.11 12.43
N TYR A 216 7.00 -11.13 11.55
CA TYR A 216 8.01 -10.11 11.25
C TYR A 216 7.47 -8.69 11.49
N GLY A 217 8.21 -7.87 12.25
CA GLY A 217 7.89 -6.45 12.41
C GLY A 217 8.06 -5.93 13.82
N VAL A 218 7.61 -4.69 14.03
CA VAL A 218 7.76 -4.00 15.31
C VAL A 218 6.53 -4.14 16.19
N GLY A 219 6.73 -4.15 17.51
CA GLY A 219 5.66 -4.08 18.51
C GLY A 219 4.93 -5.40 18.76
N TYR A 220 5.56 -6.54 18.45
CA TYR A 220 5.04 -7.85 18.81
C TYR A 220 5.01 -8.02 20.33
N ASP A 221 3.91 -8.57 20.85
CA ASP A 221 3.73 -8.91 22.25
C ASP A 221 4.14 -10.36 22.46
N ALA A 222 5.37 -10.57 22.93
CA ALA A 222 5.96 -11.90 23.10
C ALA A 222 5.24 -12.76 24.15
N ASP A 223 4.51 -12.17 25.08
CA ASP A 223 3.72 -12.90 26.08
C ASP A 223 2.53 -13.65 25.45
N SER A 224 2.21 -13.35 24.18
CA SER A 224 1.17 -14.02 23.40
C SER A 224 1.69 -15.18 22.54
N SER A 225 2.97 -15.54 22.65
CA SER A 225 3.55 -16.60 21.84
C SER A 225 3.15 -17.99 22.36
N HIS A 226 2.77 -18.88 21.44
CA HIS A 226 2.67 -20.32 21.62
C HIS A 226 3.85 -21.01 20.93
N GLY A 227 4.00 -22.34 21.11
CA GLY A 227 5.16 -23.09 20.64
C GLY A 227 5.42 -23.03 19.13
N ASN A 228 4.38 -22.84 18.32
CA ASN A 228 4.42 -22.75 16.86
C ASN A 228 4.57 -21.32 16.32
N VAL A 229 4.67 -20.30 17.18
CA VAL A 229 4.83 -18.90 16.77
C VAL A 229 6.27 -18.45 16.88
N HIS A 230 6.87 -18.09 15.75
CA HIS A 230 8.26 -17.70 15.61
C HIS A 230 8.38 -16.20 15.34
N TYR A 231 8.72 -15.41 16.36
CA TYR A 231 9.01 -13.99 16.16
C TYR A 231 10.44 -13.81 15.67
N GLU A 232 10.58 -13.38 14.44
CA GLU A 232 11.85 -13.22 13.73
C GLU A 232 12.42 -11.79 13.81
N GLY A 233 11.69 -10.85 14.45
CA GLY A 233 12.11 -9.46 14.59
C GLY A 233 11.70 -8.55 13.42
N ALA A 234 12.30 -7.36 13.38
CA ALA A 234 12.04 -6.35 12.35
C ALA A 234 13.27 -6.18 11.45
N PHE A 235 13.04 -6.09 10.16
CA PHE A 235 14.07 -5.87 9.14
C PHE A 235 13.76 -4.61 8.32
N PRO A 236 14.77 -3.97 7.72
CA PRO A 236 14.54 -2.98 6.68
C PRO A 236 13.65 -3.55 5.57
N PRO A 237 12.70 -2.79 5.02
CA PRO A 237 11.76 -3.30 4.04
C PRO A 237 12.42 -3.99 2.83
N ASP A 238 13.55 -3.44 2.35
CA ASP A 238 14.26 -3.99 1.19
C ASP A 238 14.89 -5.36 1.46
N GLU A 239 15.36 -5.61 2.69
CA GLU A 239 15.96 -6.87 3.11
C GLU A 239 14.91 -7.93 3.45
N LEU A 240 13.72 -7.49 3.89
CA LEU A 240 12.69 -8.39 4.40
C LEU A 240 12.26 -9.42 3.35
N CYS A 241 12.15 -9.02 2.07
CA CYS A 241 11.79 -9.91 0.98
C CYS A 241 12.68 -11.16 0.88
N ALA A 242 13.98 -11.01 1.11
CA ALA A 242 14.94 -12.11 1.02
C ALA A 242 15.03 -12.95 2.31
N LYS A 243 14.60 -12.38 3.45
CA LYS A 243 14.77 -12.99 4.78
C LYS A 243 13.53 -13.72 5.30
N MET A 244 12.35 -13.43 4.74
CA MET A 244 11.12 -14.06 5.21
C MET A 244 11.17 -15.57 5.03
N LYS A 245 10.82 -16.28 6.09
CA LYS A 245 10.41 -17.69 6.10
C LYS A 245 8.89 -17.76 5.98
N GLY A 246 8.37 -18.93 5.73
CA GLY A 246 6.95 -19.17 5.58
C GLY A 246 6.54 -19.36 4.12
N ASP A 247 5.48 -20.12 3.95
CA ASP A 247 5.00 -20.58 2.65
C ASP A 247 3.82 -19.74 2.15
N PHE A 248 2.96 -19.26 3.06
CA PHE A 248 1.83 -18.39 2.71
C PHE A 248 1.85 -17.07 3.49
N GLY A 249 1.78 -15.95 2.77
CA GLY A 249 1.70 -14.61 3.34
C GLY A 249 0.25 -14.20 3.65
N ILE A 250 -0.05 -13.90 4.91
CA ILE A 250 -1.40 -13.49 5.33
C ILE A 250 -1.61 -11.99 5.08
N VAL A 251 -2.50 -11.66 4.14
CA VAL A 251 -2.93 -10.29 3.84
C VAL A 251 -4.27 -10.02 4.54
N TRP A 252 -4.18 -9.55 5.78
CA TRP A 252 -5.32 -9.33 6.66
C TRP A 252 -5.16 -8.02 7.42
N ASP A 253 -6.27 -7.41 7.84
CA ASP A 253 -6.28 -6.23 8.72
C ASP A 253 -7.57 -6.20 9.55
N GLY A 254 -7.58 -5.38 10.59
CA GLY A 254 -8.74 -5.24 11.47
C GLY A 254 -8.56 -5.91 12.82
N THR A 255 -9.68 -6.24 13.47
CA THR A 255 -9.69 -6.62 14.88
C THR A 255 -10.00 -8.10 15.13
N SER A 256 -10.34 -8.87 14.10
CA SER A 256 -10.74 -10.28 14.24
C SER A 256 -10.11 -11.16 13.17
N ALA A 257 -9.80 -12.39 13.56
CA ALA A 257 -9.38 -13.46 12.66
C ALA A 257 -10.54 -14.03 11.82
N GLU A 258 -11.78 -13.88 12.29
CA GLU A 258 -12.96 -14.41 11.59
C GLU A 258 -13.37 -13.56 10.38
N SER A 259 -13.06 -12.26 10.39
CA SER A 259 -13.30 -11.37 9.24
C SER A 259 -12.56 -10.05 9.39
N CYS A 260 -12.28 -9.37 8.27
CA CYS A 260 -11.68 -8.05 8.28
C CYS A 260 -12.71 -6.98 8.67
N VAL A 261 -12.80 -6.70 9.97
CA VAL A 261 -13.71 -5.71 10.56
C VAL A 261 -12.97 -4.50 11.11
N GLY A 262 -13.72 -3.43 11.47
CA GLY A 262 -13.14 -2.15 11.87
C GLY A 262 -12.68 -1.30 10.68
N ASN A 263 -12.16 -0.11 10.95
CA ASN A 263 -11.81 0.85 9.87
C ASN A 263 -10.78 0.30 8.90
N THR A 264 -9.69 -0.27 9.42
CA THR A 264 -8.60 -0.81 8.59
C THR A 264 -9.03 -2.09 7.85
N GLY A 265 -9.79 -2.99 8.51
CA GLY A 265 -10.34 -4.18 7.88
C GLY A 265 -11.33 -3.85 6.77
N ASN A 266 -12.25 -2.92 7.00
CA ASN A 266 -13.19 -2.47 5.97
C ASN A 266 -12.51 -1.77 4.79
N TYR A 267 -11.36 -1.13 5.03
CA TYR A 267 -10.61 -0.47 3.96
C TYR A 267 -10.03 -1.48 2.95
N LEU A 268 -9.74 -2.72 3.35
CA LEU A 268 -9.32 -3.79 2.44
C LEU A 268 -10.31 -4.09 1.31
N ARG A 269 -11.57 -3.69 1.46
CA ARG A 269 -12.58 -3.79 0.37
C ARG A 269 -12.27 -2.90 -0.82
N TYR A 270 -11.32 -1.98 -0.70
CA TYR A 270 -11.07 -0.94 -1.71
C TYR A 270 -9.59 -0.81 -2.08
N ASN A 271 -8.68 -1.03 -1.13
CA ASN A 271 -7.26 -0.74 -1.34
C ASN A 271 -6.44 -1.96 -1.76
N ASN A 272 -5.23 -1.68 -2.28
CA ASN A 272 -4.18 -2.66 -2.44
C ASN A 272 -3.24 -2.54 -1.23
N PRO A 273 -3.32 -3.46 -0.25
CA PRO A 273 -2.45 -3.39 0.92
C PRO A 273 -1.00 -3.71 0.51
N HIS A 274 -0.05 -2.94 0.99
CA HIS A 274 1.37 -3.09 0.64
C HIS A 274 1.98 -4.43 1.06
N LYS A 275 1.34 -5.14 2.02
CA LYS A 275 1.67 -6.52 2.38
C LYS A 275 1.53 -7.50 1.21
N LEU A 276 0.52 -7.29 0.35
CA LEU A 276 0.35 -8.09 -0.87
C LEU A 276 1.60 -7.99 -1.75
N SER A 277 2.05 -6.77 -2.05
CA SER A 277 3.25 -6.54 -2.84
C SER A 277 4.49 -7.15 -2.20
N LEU A 278 4.66 -7.00 -0.89
CA LEU A 278 5.77 -7.58 -0.14
C LEU A 278 5.84 -9.10 -0.32
N TYR A 279 4.73 -9.83 -0.09
CA TYR A 279 4.73 -11.29 -0.17
C TYR A 279 4.92 -11.77 -1.61
N LEU A 280 4.17 -11.20 -2.57
CA LEU A 280 4.32 -11.59 -3.97
C LEU A 280 5.73 -11.29 -4.51
N THR A 281 6.35 -10.17 -4.09
CA THR A 281 7.74 -9.87 -4.45
C THR A 281 8.72 -10.86 -3.81
N SER A 282 8.38 -11.45 -2.67
CA SER A 282 9.17 -12.49 -1.98
C SER A 282 8.96 -13.90 -2.52
N ASN A 283 8.25 -14.06 -3.64
CA ASN A 283 7.81 -15.35 -4.20
C ASN A 283 6.95 -16.17 -3.22
N ILE A 284 6.22 -15.51 -2.33
CA ILE A 284 5.34 -16.14 -1.35
C ILE A 284 3.89 -16.00 -1.82
N PRO A 285 3.20 -17.11 -2.14
CA PRO A 285 1.76 -17.11 -2.37
C PRO A 285 1.00 -16.51 -1.18
N VAL A 286 -0.18 -15.93 -1.42
CA VAL A 286 -0.88 -15.18 -0.38
C VAL A 286 -2.21 -15.80 0.01
N ILE A 287 -2.59 -15.57 1.27
CA ILE A 287 -3.94 -15.80 1.76
C ILE A 287 -4.59 -14.43 1.99
N VAL A 288 -5.69 -14.17 1.31
CA VAL A 288 -6.39 -12.88 1.34
C VAL A 288 -7.84 -13.05 1.80
N TRP A 289 -8.40 -12.02 2.39
CA TRP A 289 -9.85 -12.02 2.68
C TRP A 289 -10.64 -12.04 1.36
N SER A 290 -11.64 -12.96 1.26
CA SER A 290 -12.44 -13.15 0.06
C SER A 290 -13.16 -11.90 -0.43
N ARG A 291 -13.49 -10.99 0.50
CA ARG A 291 -14.19 -9.72 0.22
C ARG A 291 -13.23 -8.54 0.08
N SER A 292 -11.92 -8.77 0.05
CA SER A 292 -10.93 -7.73 -0.23
C SER A 292 -10.92 -7.36 -1.71
N ALA A 293 -10.57 -6.13 -2.03
CA ALA A 293 -10.45 -5.67 -3.41
C ALA A 293 -9.41 -6.46 -4.22
N VAL A 294 -8.44 -7.05 -3.55
CA VAL A 294 -7.35 -7.82 -4.18
C VAL A 294 -7.69 -9.30 -4.39
N SER A 295 -8.84 -9.78 -3.90
CA SER A 295 -9.21 -11.20 -4.02
C SER A 295 -9.37 -11.64 -5.48
N GLY A 296 -9.91 -10.78 -6.34
CA GLY A 296 -10.00 -11.02 -7.78
C GLY A 296 -8.62 -11.17 -8.41
N PHE A 297 -7.72 -10.22 -8.16
CA PHE A 297 -6.35 -10.26 -8.65
C PHE A 297 -5.61 -11.54 -8.23
N VAL A 298 -5.75 -11.96 -6.97
CA VAL A 298 -5.11 -13.18 -6.45
C VAL A 298 -5.62 -14.44 -7.16
N LYS A 299 -6.93 -14.55 -7.36
CA LYS A 299 -7.56 -15.68 -8.05
C LYS A 299 -7.21 -15.72 -9.54
N GLU A 300 -7.32 -14.60 -10.23
CA GLU A 300 -7.07 -14.49 -11.68
C GLU A 300 -5.61 -14.79 -12.05
N ASN A 301 -4.67 -14.43 -11.17
CA ASN A 301 -3.25 -14.70 -11.38
C ASN A 301 -2.81 -16.03 -10.76
N GLY A 302 -3.66 -16.75 -10.02
CA GLY A 302 -3.32 -18.03 -9.39
C GLY A 302 -2.16 -17.93 -8.40
N VAL A 303 -2.10 -16.83 -7.61
CA VAL A 303 -0.97 -16.52 -6.70
C VAL A 303 -1.33 -16.68 -5.23
N GLY A 304 -2.39 -17.39 -4.95
CA GLY A 304 -2.83 -17.62 -3.57
C GLY A 304 -4.29 -17.99 -3.43
N ILE A 305 -4.80 -17.87 -2.22
CA ILE A 305 -6.10 -18.37 -1.79
C ILE A 305 -6.92 -17.22 -1.17
N ALA A 306 -8.22 -17.19 -1.44
CA ALA A 306 -9.14 -16.25 -0.81
C ALA A 306 -10.04 -16.99 0.18
N VAL A 307 -10.03 -16.53 1.45
CA VAL A 307 -10.78 -17.14 2.56
C VAL A 307 -11.77 -16.15 3.18
N ASP A 308 -12.85 -16.64 3.74
CA ASP A 308 -13.79 -15.80 4.50
C ASP A 308 -13.30 -15.54 5.93
N SER A 309 -12.61 -16.50 6.51
CA SER A 309 -12.05 -16.47 7.87
C SER A 309 -10.62 -17.04 7.88
N LEU A 310 -9.75 -16.49 8.74
CA LEU A 310 -8.44 -17.10 9.00
C LEU A 310 -8.58 -18.48 9.69
N MET A 311 -9.71 -18.74 10.33
CA MET A 311 -9.99 -20.03 10.96
C MET A 311 -10.18 -21.17 9.93
N ASP A 312 -10.39 -20.83 8.66
CA ASP A 312 -10.55 -21.82 7.58
C ASP A 312 -9.19 -22.26 7.00
N ILE A 313 -8.11 -21.54 7.32
CA ILE A 313 -6.81 -21.69 6.65
C ILE A 313 -6.28 -23.10 6.79
N GLU A 314 -6.24 -23.63 8.00
CA GLU A 314 -5.66 -24.96 8.28
C GLU A 314 -6.32 -26.06 7.44
N GLY A 315 -7.66 -26.08 7.42
CA GLY A 315 -8.39 -27.05 6.60
C GLY A 315 -8.10 -26.93 5.10
N ILE A 316 -7.83 -25.71 4.62
CA ILE A 316 -7.54 -25.46 3.21
C ILE A 316 -6.11 -25.86 2.86
N ILE A 317 -5.11 -25.42 3.65
CA ILE A 317 -3.70 -25.71 3.35
C ILE A 317 -3.36 -27.19 3.51
N ASN A 318 -3.96 -27.89 4.49
CA ASN A 318 -3.80 -29.32 4.68
C ASN A 318 -4.38 -30.15 3.53
N GLY A 319 -5.29 -29.59 2.73
CA GLY A 319 -5.84 -30.21 1.53
C GLY A 319 -5.03 -29.95 0.26
N LEU A 320 -4.01 -29.07 0.29
CA LEU A 320 -3.20 -28.69 -0.87
C LEU A 320 -2.08 -29.70 -1.11
N SER A 321 -1.94 -30.13 -2.37
CA SER A 321 -0.75 -30.87 -2.81
C SER A 321 0.44 -29.92 -3.00
N SER A 322 1.66 -30.47 -2.95
CA SER A 322 2.88 -29.73 -3.25
C SER A 322 2.90 -29.20 -4.68
N GLU A 323 2.27 -29.92 -5.62
CA GLU A 323 2.14 -29.45 -7.03
C GLU A 323 1.29 -28.20 -7.15
N GLU A 324 0.11 -28.16 -6.52
CA GLU A 324 -0.75 -26.96 -6.49
C GLU A 324 -0.06 -25.76 -5.85
N TYR A 325 0.68 -25.98 -4.75
CA TYR A 325 1.48 -24.94 -4.11
C TYR A 325 2.58 -24.42 -5.05
N ASN A 326 3.34 -25.32 -5.68
CA ASN A 326 4.44 -24.95 -6.58
C ASN A 326 3.95 -24.17 -7.83
N ILE A 327 2.75 -24.49 -8.33
CA ILE A 327 2.10 -23.67 -9.38
C ILE A 327 1.85 -22.24 -8.91
N MET A 328 1.37 -22.06 -7.67
CA MET A 328 1.19 -20.70 -7.12
C MET A 328 2.53 -19.97 -6.96
N VAL A 329 3.60 -20.67 -6.55
CA VAL A 329 4.95 -20.09 -6.45
C VAL A 329 5.46 -19.66 -7.84
N ASP A 330 5.29 -20.47 -8.87
CA ASP A 330 5.70 -20.13 -10.24
C ASP A 330 4.94 -18.90 -10.76
N ASN A 331 3.65 -18.83 -10.50
CA ASN A 331 2.84 -17.68 -10.86
C ASN A 331 3.30 -16.40 -10.11
N THR A 332 3.64 -16.53 -8.82
CA THR A 332 4.18 -15.40 -8.04
C THR A 332 5.51 -14.90 -8.57
N ALA A 333 6.39 -15.78 -9.08
CA ALA A 333 7.68 -15.38 -9.61
C ALA A 333 7.55 -14.39 -10.79
N GLY A 334 6.56 -14.59 -11.67
CA GLY A 334 6.27 -13.66 -12.76
C GLY A 334 5.79 -12.28 -12.29
N ILE A 335 5.05 -12.22 -11.17
CA ILE A 335 4.61 -10.97 -10.54
C ILE A 335 5.78 -10.30 -9.81
N SER A 336 6.58 -11.09 -9.08
CA SER A 336 7.77 -10.64 -8.38
C SER A 336 8.72 -9.90 -9.33
N ASP A 337 9.01 -10.49 -10.50
CA ASP A 337 9.88 -9.86 -11.50
C ASP A 337 9.34 -8.49 -11.95
N LYS A 338 8.05 -8.41 -12.26
CA LYS A 338 7.41 -7.12 -12.63
C LYS A 338 7.48 -6.10 -11.50
N SER A 339 7.14 -6.50 -10.28
CA SER A 339 7.06 -5.63 -9.10
C SER A 339 8.44 -5.07 -8.72
N ARG A 340 9.49 -5.91 -8.73
CA ARG A 340 10.87 -5.49 -8.43
C ARG A 340 11.43 -4.49 -9.43
N ASN A 341 10.93 -4.51 -10.67
CA ASN A 341 11.36 -3.63 -11.76
C ASN A 341 10.47 -2.39 -11.95
N GLY A 342 9.49 -2.18 -11.08
CA GLY A 342 8.61 -1.01 -11.11
C GLY A 342 7.66 -0.99 -12.30
N LEU A 343 7.30 -2.15 -12.85
CA LEU A 343 6.57 -2.21 -14.12
C LEU A 343 5.09 -1.88 -13.99
N TYR A 344 4.48 -2.09 -12.83
CA TYR A 344 3.08 -1.73 -12.59
C TYR A 344 2.89 -0.22 -12.62
N PHE A 345 3.69 0.52 -11.87
CA PHE A 345 3.63 1.97 -11.88
C PHE A 345 4.05 2.56 -13.24
N LYS A 346 5.12 2.07 -13.85
CA LYS A 346 5.54 2.53 -15.19
C LYS A 346 4.41 2.40 -16.21
N ALA A 347 3.72 1.24 -16.24
CA ALA A 347 2.60 1.02 -17.13
C ALA A 347 1.43 1.97 -16.86
N ALA A 348 1.03 2.13 -15.59
CA ALA A 348 -0.05 3.03 -15.20
C ALA A 348 0.29 4.51 -15.49
N TYR A 349 1.54 4.92 -15.26
CA TYR A 349 1.99 6.28 -15.54
C TYR A 349 1.98 6.60 -17.05
N GLU A 350 2.47 5.68 -17.89
CA GLU A 350 2.42 5.86 -19.35
C GLU A 350 0.98 5.86 -19.88
N GLU A 351 0.09 5.05 -19.29
CA GLU A 351 -1.34 5.11 -19.64
C GLU A 351 -1.97 6.44 -19.21
N ALA A 352 -1.64 6.93 -18.02
CA ALA A 352 -2.10 8.25 -17.55
C ALA A 352 -1.63 9.37 -18.49
N LYS A 353 -0.41 9.31 -19.00
CA LYS A 353 0.13 10.30 -19.97
C LYS A 353 -0.63 10.32 -21.29
N LYS A 354 -1.09 9.15 -21.78
CA LYS A 354 -1.86 9.08 -23.03
C LYS A 354 -3.22 9.77 -22.94
N ARG A 355 -3.76 9.93 -21.71
CA ARG A 355 -5.07 10.56 -21.46
C ARG A 355 -4.98 12.08 -21.22
N LEU A 356 -3.77 12.69 -21.26
CA LEU A 356 -3.56 14.14 -21.08
C LEU A 356 -3.74 14.93 -22.37
#